data_a82d102157dc3d64db215de61ecb5841
#
_entry.id   a82d102157dc3d64db215de61ecb5841
#
_cell.length_a   1.000
_cell.length_b   1.000
_cell.length_c   1.000
_cell.angle_alpha   90.00
_cell.angle_beta   90.00
_cell.angle_gamma   90.00
#
_symmetry.space_group_name_H-M   'P 1'
#
loop_
_entity.id
_entity.type
_entity.pdbx_description
1 polymer ?
#
loop_
_entity_poly.entity_id
_entity_poly.type
_entity_poly.pdbx_seq_one_letter_code
_entity_poly.pdbx_strand_id
1 'polypeptide(L)'
;NLQYGDTAQEIEQAKDAGCVFNDAVQIDLTQDIDGLASLIMACDVIVTVSNTTAHIAAALGKTVLLMLPHRIGKLWYWSEAQGGHSLWYPSVTTFHQTQPDDWASTIDAVKASLLSKV
;
A
#
# COMPACT_ATOMS: atom_id res chain seq x y z
N ASN A 1 -7.43 -8.29 0.38
CA ASN A 1 -7.70 -7.19 -0.56
C ASN A 1 -8.25 -5.99 0.20
N LEU A 2 -7.60 -4.82 0.07
CA LEU A 2 -7.99 -3.55 0.71
C LEU A 2 -8.43 -2.50 -0.33
N GLN A 3 -8.58 -2.89 -1.58
CA GLN A 3 -9.06 -1.99 -2.63
C GLN A 3 -10.55 -1.71 -2.45
N TYR A 4 -10.95 -0.50 -2.76
CA TYR A 4 -12.33 -0.04 -2.78
C TYR A 4 -12.70 0.51 -4.16
N GLY A 5 -13.99 0.63 -4.43
CA GLY A 5 -14.50 0.99 -5.75
C GLY A 5 -14.73 -0.23 -6.64
N ASP A 6 -14.95 0.01 -7.93
CA ASP A 6 -15.17 -1.05 -8.91
C ASP A 6 -13.83 -1.60 -9.42
N THR A 7 -13.32 -2.62 -8.75
CA THR A 7 -12.05 -3.29 -9.05
C THR A 7 -12.25 -4.76 -9.45
N ALA A 8 -13.48 -5.15 -9.79
CA ALA A 8 -13.81 -6.55 -10.06
C ALA A 8 -13.01 -7.13 -11.23
N GLN A 9 -12.84 -6.36 -12.30
CA GLN A 9 -12.13 -6.80 -13.49
C GLN A 9 -10.64 -7.01 -13.23
N GLU A 10 -9.99 -6.08 -12.51
CA GLU A 10 -8.57 -6.18 -12.16
C GLU A 10 -8.29 -7.36 -11.23
N ILE A 11 -9.19 -7.60 -10.28
CA ILE A 11 -9.09 -8.74 -9.37
C ILE A 11 -9.21 -10.06 -10.13
N GLU A 12 -10.16 -10.16 -11.07
CA GLU A 12 -10.34 -11.36 -11.88
C GLU A 12 -9.12 -11.63 -12.75
N GLN A 13 -8.58 -10.61 -13.43
CA GLN A 13 -7.34 -10.73 -14.19
C GLN A 13 -6.16 -11.19 -13.33
N ALA A 14 -6.04 -10.67 -12.12
CA ALA A 14 -4.98 -11.08 -11.20
C ALA A 14 -5.17 -12.51 -10.69
N LYS A 15 -6.42 -12.97 -10.46
CA LYS A 15 -6.72 -14.37 -10.14
C LYS A 15 -6.35 -15.30 -11.29
N ASP A 16 -6.67 -14.93 -12.53
CA ASP A 16 -6.30 -15.67 -13.72
C ASP A 16 -4.77 -15.78 -13.89
N ALA A 17 -4.04 -14.77 -13.44
CA ALA A 17 -2.58 -14.77 -13.37
C ALA A 17 -2.00 -15.55 -12.19
N GLY A 18 -2.83 -16.21 -11.38
CA GLY A 18 -2.43 -17.06 -10.26
C GLY A 18 -2.32 -16.34 -8.91
N CYS A 19 -2.79 -15.10 -8.79
CA CYS A 19 -2.85 -14.41 -7.50
C CYS A 19 -3.97 -14.98 -6.63
N VAL A 20 -3.66 -15.20 -5.36
CA VAL A 20 -4.65 -15.63 -4.36
C VAL A 20 -5.19 -14.41 -3.63
N PHE A 21 -6.49 -14.21 -3.71
CA PHE A 21 -7.20 -13.16 -2.98
C PHE A 21 -8.03 -13.77 -1.84
N ASN A 22 -7.95 -13.15 -0.68
CA ASN A 22 -8.87 -13.43 0.41
C ASN A 22 -9.95 -12.33 0.41
N ASP A 23 -11.11 -12.68 -0.10
CA ASP A 23 -12.29 -11.80 -0.17
C ASP A 23 -13.26 -12.07 0.99
N ALA A 24 -12.80 -12.70 2.07
CA ALA A 24 -13.65 -13.22 3.14
C ALA A 24 -14.34 -12.13 3.98
N VAL A 25 -14.19 -10.87 3.63
CA VAL A 25 -14.62 -9.78 4.51
C VAL A 25 -15.67 -8.93 3.84
N GLN A 26 -16.87 -8.97 4.42
CA GLN A 26 -17.97 -8.04 4.08
C GLN A 26 -17.84 -6.76 4.94
N ILE A 27 -16.75 -6.04 4.78
CA ILE A 27 -16.52 -4.74 5.44
C ILE A 27 -16.67 -3.64 4.39
N ASP A 28 -17.43 -2.61 4.70
CA ASP A 28 -17.42 -1.39 3.92
C ASP A 28 -16.13 -0.61 4.19
N LEU A 29 -15.15 -0.76 3.29
CA LEU A 29 -13.82 -0.17 3.44
C LEU A 29 -13.82 1.37 3.43
N THR A 30 -14.95 2.00 3.12
CA THR A 30 -15.08 3.47 3.07
C THR A 30 -15.83 4.05 4.25
N GLN A 31 -16.72 3.31 4.89
CA GLN A 31 -17.59 3.78 5.97
C GLN A 31 -17.27 3.12 7.32
N ASP A 32 -16.82 1.87 7.31
CA ASP A 32 -16.44 1.13 8.53
C ASP A 32 -14.94 1.23 8.77
N ILE A 33 -14.51 2.32 9.41
CA ILE A 33 -13.08 2.57 9.70
C ILE A 33 -12.54 1.57 10.72
N ASP A 34 -13.32 1.15 11.70
CA ASP A 34 -12.90 0.15 12.70
C ASP A 34 -12.73 -1.22 12.05
N GLY A 35 -13.63 -1.59 11.15
CA GLY A 35 -13.52 -2.79 10.35
C GLY A 35 -12.29 -2.77 9.43
N LEU A 36 -12.04 -1.65 8.77
CA LEU A 36 -10.84 -1.46 7.96
C LEU A 36 -9.56 -1.59 8.80
N ALA A 37 -9.52 -0.96 9.97
CA ALA A 37 -8.39 -1.03 10.89
C ALA A 37 -8.14 -2.48 11.36
N SER A 38 -9.19 -3.22 11.67
CA SER A 38 -9.13 -4.62 12.06
C SER A 38 -8.58 -5.51 10.94
N LEU A 39 -9.01 -5.27 9.70
CA LEU A 39 -8.52 -5.97 8.52
C LEU A 39 -7.04 -5.66 8.25
N ILE A 40 -6.64 -4.40 8.39
CA ILE A 40 -5.23 -3.98 8.29
C ILE A 40 -4.39 -4.68 9.35
N MET A 41 -4.87 -4.77 10.59
CA MET A 41 -4.16 -5.45 11.67
C MET A 41 -3.96 -6.95 11.40
N ALA A 42 -4.85 -7.59 10.67
CA ALA A 42 -4.74 -8.99 10.26
C ALA A 42 -3.71 -9.23 9.14
N CYS A 43 -3.23 -8.18 8.46
CA CYS A 43 -2.20 -8.30 7.43
C CYS A 43 -0.79 -8.23 8.04
N ASP A 44 0.18 -8.89 7.43
CA ASP A 44 1.60 -8.82 7.83
C ASP A 44 2.27 -7.54 7.29
N VAL A 45 1.99 -7.20 6.04
CA VAL A 45 2.53 -6.04 5.34
C VAL A 45 1.42 -5.37 4.54
N ILE A 46 1.43 -4.07 4.49
CA ILE A 46 0.52 -3.26 3.66
C ILE A 46 1.32 -2.68 2.48
N VAL A 47 0.89 -2.99 1.27
CA VAL A 47 1.40 -2.37 0.04
C VAL A 47 0.31 -1.46 -0.50
N THR A 48 0.60 -0.18 -0.64
CA THR A 48 -0.42 0.80 -1.04
C THR A 48 0.19 2.04 -1.70
N VAL A 49 -0.68 2.90 -2.19
CA VAL A 49 -0.37 4.26 -2.64
C VAL A 49 -0.80 5.27 -1.58
N SER A 50 -0.60 6.58 -1.85
CA SER A 50 -1.04 7.65 -0.95
C SER A 50 -2.57 7.68 -0.82
N ASN A 51 -3.09 7.15 0.28
CA ASN A 51 -4.51 7.11 0.60
C ASN A 51 -4.74 6.97 2.12
N THR A 52 -5.99 6.95 2.54
CA THR A 52 -6.38 6.79 3.95
C THR A 52 -5.87 5.48 4.57
N THR A 53 -5.89 4.39 3.80
CA THR A 53 -5.37 3.08 4.25
C THR A 53 -3.91 3.16 4.66
N ALA A 54 -3.08 3.92 3.93
CA ALA A 54 -1.67 4.13 4.28
C ALA A 54 -1.51 4.80 5.65
N HIS A 55 -2.31 5.83 5.93
CA HIS A 55 -2.27 6.53 7.22
C HIS A 55 -2.75 5.66 8.38
N ILE A 56 -3.85 4.94 8.21
CA ILE A 56 -4.38 4.03 9.25
C ILE A 56 -3.36 2.93 9.55
N ALA A 57 -2.83 2.28 8.51
CA ALA A 57 -1.84 1.23 8.67
C ALA A 57 -0.57 1.73 9.39
N ALA A 58 -0.09 2.89 9.00
CA ALA A 58 1.08 3.52 9.59
C ALA A 58 0.85 3.92 11.06
N ALA A 59 -0.32 4.50 11.38
CA ALA A 59 -0.70 4.85 12.76
C ALA A 59 -0.84 3.61 13.66
N LEU A 60 -1.25 2.47 13.09
CA LEU A 60 -1.31 1.18 13.79
C LEU A 60 0.07 0.50 13.91
N GLY A 61 1.14 1.11 13.40
CA GLY A 61 2.49 0.57 13.46
C GLY A 61 2.74 -0.61 12.52
N LYS A 62 1.88 -0.83 11.53
CA LYS A 62 2.07 -1.89 10.52
C LYS A 62 3.21 -1.52 9.58
N THR A 63 3.93 -2.52 9.11
CA THR A 63 4.89 -2.34 8.01
C THR A 63 4.15 -1.92 6.75
N VAL A 64 4.46 -0.73 6.24
CA VAL A 64 3.85 -0.17 5.04
C VAL A 64 4.91 0.06 3.97
N LEU A 65 4.69 -0.49 2.78
CA LEU A 65 5.44 -0.20 1.58
C LEU A 65 4.59 0.76 0.72
N LEU A 66 4.98 2.03 0.74
CA LEU A 66 4.20 3.12 0.16
C LEU A 66 4.76 3.53 -1.19
N MET A 67 3.99 3.35 -2.25
CA MET A 67 4.34 3.79 -3.59
C MET A 67 3.90 5.23 -3.83
N LEU A 68 4.80 6.07 -4.28
CA LEU A 68 4.59 7.50 -4.50
C LEU A 68 4.92 7.91 -5.94
N PRO A 69 4.18 8.88 -6.49
CA PRO A 69 4.45 9.40 -7.82
C PRO A 69 5.78 10.16 -7.87
N HIS A 70 6.33 10.34 -9.09
CA HIS A 70 7.63 10.97 -9.30
C HIS A 70 7.71 12.41 -8.74
N ARG A 71 6.77 13.28 -9.12
CA ARG A 71 6.75 14.68 -8.67
C ARG A 71 5.35 15.20 -8.39
N ILE A 72 4.45 15.08 -9.36
CA ILE A 72 3.07 15.57 -9.27
C ILE A 72 2.28 14.65 -8.37
N GLY A 73 1.58 15.22 -7.38
CA GLY A 73 0.80 14.44 -6.41
C GLY A 73 1.58 13.93 -5.18
N LYS A 74 2.88 14.26 -5.07
CA LYS A 74 3.62 14.01 -3.83
C LYS A 74 3.17 14.99 -2.76
N LEU A 75 2.58 14.46 -1.70
CA LEU A 75 2.06 15.27 -0.60
C LEU A 75 3.16 15.46 0.45
N TRP A 76 3.20 16.63 1.07
CA TRP A 76 4.24 17.04 2.01
C TRP A 76 4.41 16.09 3.22
N TYR A 77 3.33 15.48 3.66
CA TYR A 77 3.33 14.56 4.80
C TYR A 77 4.00 13.20 4.51
N TRP A 78 4.35 12.93 3.26
CA TRP A 78 5.20 11.80 2.89
C TRP A 78 6.68 12.20 2.74
N SER A 79 7.09 13.29 3.42
CA SER A 79 8.49 13.67 3.50
C SER A 79 9.31 12.60 4.20
N GLU A 80 10.54 12.42 3.74
CA GLU A 80 11.41 11.33 4.13
C GLU A 80 12.56 11.80 5.01
N ALA A 81 12.91 10.96 5.98
CA ALA A 81 14.21 10.97 6.64
C ALA A 81 15.26 10.30 5.73
N GLN A 82 16.54 10.34 6.15
CA GLN A 82 17.57 9.57 5.46
C GLN A 82 17.20 8.07 5.46
N GLY A 83 17.37 7.42 4.31
CA GLY A 83 17.09 6.00 4.16
C GLY A 83 15.67 5.65 3.64
N GLY A 84 14.89 6.63 3.17
CA GLY A 84 13.60 6.38 2.51
C GLY A 84 12.47 6.00 3.48
N HIS A 85 12.60 6.37 4.75
CA HIS A 85 11.53 6.20 5.74
C HIS A 85 10.77 7.49 5.94
N SER A 86 9.44 7.40 6.14
CA SER A 86 8.62 8.56 6.46
C SER A 86 9.09 9.23 7.75
N LEU A 87 9.10 10.56 7.77
CA LEU A 87 9.39 11.35 8.99
C LEU A 87 8.33 11.15 10.09
N TRP A 88 7.07 10.90 9.70
CA TRP A 88 5.95 10.82 10.63
C TRP A 88 5.66 9.39 11.09
N TYR A 89 5.98 8.41 10.23
CA TYR A 89 5.65 7.01 10.47
C TYR A 89 6.88 6.12 10.26
N PRO A 90 7.60 5.77 11.32
CA PRO A 90 8.84 4.97 11.20
C PRO A 90 8.64 3.61 10.51
N SER A 91 7.42 3.08 10.53
CA SER A 91 7.06 1.80 9.90
C SER A 91 6.77 1.90 8.40
N VAL A 92 6.80 3.11 7.82
CA VAL A 92 6.54 3.36 6.40
C VAL A 92 7.86 3.48 5.65
N THR A 93 8.03 2.63 4.63
CA THR A 93 9.10 2.75 3.64
C THR A 93 8.50 3.27 2.34
N THR A 94 9.08 4.30 1.76
CA THR A 94 8.60 4.96 0.55
C THR A 94 9.34 4.46 -0.69
N PHE A 95 8.60 4.28 -1.77
CA PHE A 95 9.10 3.89 -3.09
C PHE A 95 8.59 4.89 -4.11
N HIS A 96 9.48 5.55 -4.81
CA HIS A 96 9.13 6.59 -5.77
C HIS A 96 9.23 6.11 -7.20
N GLN A 97 8.31 6.59 -8.04
CA GLN A 97 8.52 6.51 -9.48
C GLN A 97 9.82 7.22 -9.86
N THR A 98 10.63 6.57 -10.66
CA THR A 98 11.87 7.15 -11.20
C THR A 98 11.59 8.14 -12.34
N GLN A 99 10.51 7.92 -13.07
CA GLN A 99 10.00 8.78 -14.14
C GLN A 99 8.47 8.85 -14.07
N PRO A 100 7.84 9.90 -14.62
CA PRO A 100 6.38 9.96 -14.70
C PRO A 100 5.82 8.72 -15.39
N ASP A 101 4.74 8.19 -14.84
CA ASP A 101 3.99 7.01 -15.32
C ASP A 101 4.74 5.68 -15.33
N ASP A 102 5.99 5.64 -14.86
CA ASP A 102 6.73 4.38 -14.68
C ASP A 102 6.46 3.76 -13.30
N TRP A 103 5.38 3.00 -13.22
CA TRP A 103 5.08 2.20 -12.04
C TRP A 103 5.81 0.85 -12.01
N ALA A 104 6.29 0.35 -13.16
CA ALA A 104 6.93 -0.96 -13.25
C ALA A 104 8.19 -1.04 -12.37
N SER A 105 9.08 -0.06 -12.49
CA SER A 105 10.30 0.01 -11.66
C SER A 105 10.00 0.13 -10.17
N THR A 106 8.94 0.89 -9.82
CA THR A 106 8.49 1.06 -8.43
C THR A 106 7.94 -0.26 -7.87
N ILE A 107 7.13 -0.98 -8.64
CA ILE A 107 6.58 -2.29 -8.26
C ILE A 107 7.70 -3.32 -8.09
N ASP A 108 8.70 -3.34 -8.97
CA ASP A 108 9.85 -4.23 -8.85
C ASP A 108 10.65 -3.96 -7.58
N ALA A 109 10.85 -2.70 -7.20
CA ALA A 109 11.51 -2.32 -5.96
C ALA A 109 10.70 -2.77 -4.72
N VAL A 110 9.38 -2.61 -4.73
CA VAL A 110 8.48 -3.11 -3.68
C VAL A 110 8.56 -4.62 -3.57
N LYS A 111 8.52 -5.34 -4.70
CA LYS A 111 8.64 -6.80 -4.76
C LYS A 111 9.98 -7.26 -4.15
N ALA A 112 11.08 -6.63 -4.51
CA ALA A 112 12.39 -6.94 -3.94
C ALA A 112 12.42 -6.75 -2.42
N SER A 113 11.82 -5.67 -1.94
CA SER A 113 11.69 -5.38 -0.50
C SER A 113 10.83 -6.43 0.23
N LEU A 114 9.73 -6.87 -0.36
CA LEU A 114 8.89 -7.93 0.20
C LEU A 114 9.66 -9.25 0.32
N LEU A 115 10.37 -9.66 -0.73
CA LEU A 115 11.14 -10.90 -0.73
C LEU A 115 12.28 -10.89 0.29
N SER A 116 12.83 -9.74 0.63
CA SER A 116 13.87 -9.60 1.66
C SER A 116 13.35 -9.71 3.09
N LYS A 117 12.04 -9.58 3.30
CA LYS A 117 11.38 -9.64 4.62
C LYS A 117 10.77 -11.02 4.92
N VAL A 118 10.72 -11.87 3.93
CA VAL A 118 10.25 -13.25 4.02
C VAL A 118 11.44 -14.19 4.11
#